data_94203f51ec407423e2ad6fa706fd7c2c
#
_entry.id   94203f51ec407423e2ad6fa706fd7c2c
#
_cell.length_a   1.000
_cell.length_b   1.000
_cell.length_c   1.000
_cell.angle_alpha   90.00
_cell.angle_beta   90.00
_cell.angle_gamma   90.00
#
_symmetry.space_group_name_H-M   'P 1'
#
loop_
_entity.id
_entity.type
_entity.pdbx_description
1 polymer ?
#
loop_
_entity_poly.entity_id
_entity_poly.type
_entity_poly.pdbx_seq_one_letter_code
_entity_poly.pdbx_strand_id
1 'polypeptide(L)'
;MKTNLLTAFMLLAAVNVSAKTSSDTLVVTTLPQMHCQKCENKIKSNIRFVKGTKKISTSISDQKVTIVYDPKKATYETFVAAFEKIGYKIKKK
;
A
#
# COMPACT_ATOMS: atom_id res chain seq x y z
N MET A 1 -0.03 43.91 16.90
CA MET A 1 -0.14 43.46 16.73
C MET A 1 -0.31 43.00 16.24
N LYS A 2 -0.44 42.86 16.17
CA LYS A 2 -0.62 42.31 15.74
C LYS A 2 -0.39 41.57 15.22
N THR A 3 -0.18 41.15 14.98
CA THR A 3 -0.05 40.41 14.47
C THR A 3 0.37 39.62 14.54
N ASN A 4 0.59 39.48 14.81
CA ASN A 4 0.93 38.61 14.85
C ASN A 4 0.57 37.69 14.98
N LEU A 5 0.30 37.64 15.29
CA LEU A 5 -0.14 36.70 15.39
C LEU A 5 -0.53 36.08 14.64
N LEU A 6 -0.66 36.06 14.21
CA LEU A 6 -1.04 35.45 13.42
C LEU A 6 -0.39 34.84 12.85
N THR A 7 0.14 34.97 12.81
CA THR A 7 0.86 34.42 12.18
C THR A 7 1.13 33.27 12.67
N ALA A 8 1.20 33.24 13.43
CA ALA A 8 1.43 32.20 13.91
C ALA A 8 0.71 31.29 13.67
N PHE A 9 0.18 31.34 13.56
CA PHE A 9 -0.57 30.42 13.29
C PHE A 9 -0.48 29.82 12.24
N MET A 10 -0.12 30.04 11.67
CA MET A 10 -0.16 29.53 10.63
C MET A 10 0.72 28.60 10.53
N LEU A 11 1.52 28.70 10.87
CA LEU A 11 2.31 27.87 10.68
C LEU A 11 1.94 26.72 11.10
N LEU A 12 1.47 26.69 11.77
CA LEU A 12 1.10 25.65 12.21
C LEU A 12 0.56 24.94 11.40
N ALA A 13 0.11 25.28 10.78
CA ALA A 13 -0.57 24.60 10.02
C ALA A 13 0.21 23.76 9.31
N ALA A 14 1.04 24.10 8.85
CA ALA A 14 1.70 23.34 8.08
C ALA A 14 2.05 22.17 8.61
N VAL A 15 2.34 22.14 9.42
CA VAL A 15 2.68 21.10 9.91
C VAL A 15 2.00 20.09 9.91
N ASN A 16 1.27 20.10 10.28
CA ASN A 16 0.56 19.11 10.51
C ASN A 16 0.36 18.34 9.53
N VAL A 17 0.34 18.67 8.75
CA VAL A 17 0.04 18.02 7.82
C VAL A 17 0.64 16.91 7.59
N SER A 18 1.59 16.88 7.40
CA SER A 18 2.17 15.87 6.97
C SER A 18 2.03 14.73 7.65
N ALA A 19 2.20 14.75 8.63
CA ALA A 19 2.25 13.65 9.31
C ALA A 19 1.26 12.75 9.19
N LYS A 20 0.20 13.05 8.88
CA LYS A 20 -0.76 12.18 8.92
C LYS A 20 -0.74 11.16 8.01
N THR A 21 -0.22 11.20 6.97
CA THR A 21 -0.36 10.11 6.10
C THR A 21 0.90 9.42 6.00
N SER A 22 0.99 8.27 6.49
CA SER A 22 2.09 7.36 6.31
C SER A 22 1.70 6.36 5.28
N SER A 23 2.51 6.14 4.30
CA SER A 23 2.27 5.11 3.30
C SER A 23 3.59 4.51 2.89
N ASP A 24 3.61 3.20 2.80
CA ASP A 24 4.76 2.49 2.27
C ASP A 24 4.34 1.79 1.00
N THR A 25 5.29 1.50 0.16
CA THR A 25 5.05 0.78 -1.08
C THR A 25 5.79 -0.54 -1.03
N LEU A 26 5.08 -1.61 -1.30
CA LEU A 26 5.63 -2.94 -1.35
C LEU A 26 5.53 -3.45 -2.78
N VAL A 27 6.63 -3.91 -3.35
CA VAL A 27 6.62 -4.49 -4.68
C VAL A 27 7.05 -5.94 -4.54
N VAL A 28 6.19 -6.86 -4.99
CA VAL A 28 6.45 -8.29 -4.86
C VAL A 28 6.20 -8.99 -6.18
N THR A 29 6.79 -10.18 -6.31
CA THR A 29 6.46 -11.09 -7.39
C THR A 29 5.76 -12.28 -6.77
N THR A 30 4.93 -12.98 -7.54
CA THR A 30 4.12 -14.07 -7.03
C THR A 30 4.58 -15.41 -7.57
N LEU A 31 4.31 -16.46 -6.80
CA LEU A 31 4.49 -17.84 -7.20
C LEU A 31 3.21 -18.58 -6.88
N PRO A 32 2.54 -19.21 -7.83
CA PRO A 32 2.88 -19.22 -9.25
C PRO A 32 2.75 -17.85 -9.89
N GLN A 33 3.35 -17.70 -11.03
CA GLN A 33 3.31 -16.42 -11.73
C GLN A 33 1.93 -16.08 -12.23
N MET A 34 1.63 -14.81 -12.34
CA MET A 34 0.39 -14.37 -12.96
C MET A 34 0.48 -14.62 -14.46
N HIS A 35 -0.56 -15.24 -15.03
CA HIS A 35 -0.55 -15.51 -16.45
C HIS A 35 -1.64 -14.78 -17.21
N CYS A 36 -2.70 -14.39 -16.55
CA CYS A 36 -3.82 -13.79 -17.26
C CYS A 36 -4.57 -12.83 -16.37
N GLN A 37 -5.52 -12.16 -16.96
CA GLN A 37 -6.29 -11.16 -16.24
C GLN A 37 -7.06 -11.75 -15.07
N LYS A 38 -7.46 -12.99 -15.15
CA LYS A 38 -8.14 -13.61 -14.03
C LYS A 38 -7.25 -13.69 -12.82
N CYS A 39 -5.97 -13.97 -13.00
CA CYS A 39 -5.00 -14.01 -11.90
C CYS A 39 -4.85 -12.63 -11.29
N GLU A 40 -4.73 -11.62 -12.13
CA GLU A 40 -4.64 -10.26 -11.64
C GLU A 40 -5.88 -9.86 -10.88
N ASN A 41 -7.05 -10.19 -11.41
CA ASN A 41 -8.31 -9.84 -10.76
C ASN A 41 -8.46 -10.53 -9.42
N LYS A 42 -8.04 -11.77 -9.33
CA LYS A 42 -8.09 -12.52 -8.09
C LYS A 42 -7.21 -11.85 -7.04
N ILE A 43 -6.01 -11.49 -7.42
CA ILE A 43 -5.10 -10.83 -6.51
C ILE A 43 -5.65 -9.46 -6.10
N LYS A 44 -6.03 -8.66 -7.07
CA LYS A 44 -6.53 -7.32 -6.75
C LYS A 44 -7.77 -7.35 -5.90
N SER A 45 -8.73 -8.20 -6.21
CA SER A 45 -9.99 -8.21 -5.47
C SER A 45 -9.85 -8.74 -4.06
N ASN A 46 -8.84 -9.54 -3.79
CA ASN A 46 -8.63 -10.06 -2.45
C ASN A 46 -7.69 -9.19 -1.63
N ILE A 47 -6.60 -8.76 -2.23
CA ILE A 47 -5.58 -8.03 -1.48
C ILE A 47 -6.01 -6.60 -1.16
N ARG A 48 -6.82 -6.01 -2.02
CA ARG A 48 -7.28 -4.64 -1.78
C ARG A 48 -8.10 -4.53 -0.49
N PHE A 49 -8.69 -5.62 -0.03
CA PHE A 49 -9.48 -5.61 1.18
C PHE A 49 -8.68 -5.93 2.44
N VAL A 50 -7.40 -6.17 2.31
CA VAL A 50 -6.54 -6.37 3.47
C VAL A 50 -6.48 -5.06 4.22
N LYS A 51 -6.66 -5.11 5.54
CA LYS A 51 -6.66 -3.92 6.34
C LYS A 51 -5.35 -3.17 6.16
N GLY A 52 -5.44 -1.91 5.89
CA GLY A 52 -4.26 -1.08 5.67
C GLY A 52 -3.88 -0.88 4.22
N THR A 53 -4.45 -1.67 3.30
CA THR A 53 -4.16 -1.49 1.88
C THR A 53 -4.83 -0.22 1.37
N LYS A 54 -4.05 0.64 0.74
CA LYS A 54 -4.56 1.88 0.16
C LYS A 54 -4.73 1.76 -1.33
N LYS A 55 -3.84 1.05 -1.99
CA LYS A 55 -3.87 0.95 -3.42
C LYS A 55 -3.14 -0.31 -3.85
N ILE A 56 -3.58 -0.90 -4.93
CA ILE A 56 -2.90 -2.06 -5.48
C ILE A 56 -2.90 -1.98 -6.99
N SER A 57 -1.79 -2.35 -7.59
CA SER A 57 -1.69 -2.47 -9.03
C SER A 57 -0.86 -3.69 -9.38
N THR A 58 -1.08 -4.22 -10.56
CA THR A 58 -0.42 -5.44 -11.00
C THR A 58 0.13 -5.25 -12.40
N SER A 59 1.15 -6.00 -12.72
CA SER A 59 1.73 -6.00 -14.06
C SER A 59 2.17 -7.42 -14.40
N ILE A 60 1.52 -8.02 -15.38
CA ILE A 60 1.90 -9.35 -15.84
C ILE A 60 3.24 -9.29 -16.56
N SER A 61 3.44 -8.29 -17.39
CA SER A 61 4.68 -8.21 -18.14
C SER A 61 5.91 -8.08 -17.25
N ASP A 62 5.77 -7.40 -16.14
CA ASP A 62 6.88 -7.23 -15.20
C ASP A 62 6.82 -8.24 -14.05
N GLN A 63 5.79 -9.04 -14.02
CA GLN A 63 5.56 -10.00 -12.95
C GLN A 63 5.68 -9.36 -11.58
N LYS A 64 4.93 -8.28 -11.37
CA LYS A 64 4.97 -7.62 -10.08
C LYS A 64 3.61 -7.14 -9.62
N VAL A 65 3.45 -7.08 -8.33
CA VAL A 65 2.29 -6.51 -7.68
C VAL A 65 2.80 -5.39 -6.81
N THR A 66 2.26 -4.20 -6.98
CA THR A 66 2.66 -3.03 -6.21
C THR A 66 1.53 -2.67 -5.25
N ILE A 67 1.84 -2.61 -3.97
CA ILE A 67 0.86 -2.36 -2.93
C ILE A 67 1.27 -1.14 -2.15
N VAL A 68 0.39 -0.15 -2.09
CA VAL A 68 0.59 1.01 -1.22
C VAL A 68 -0.25 0.77 0.01
N TYR A 69 0.34 0.84 1.17
CA TYR A 69 -0.35 0.48 2.41
C TYR A 69 0.09 1.36 3.57
N ASP A 70 -0.70 1.30 4.64
CA ASP A 70 -0.41 2.03 5.86
C ASP A 70 0.43 1.12 6.76
N PRO A 71 1.70 1.46 7.00
CA PRO A 71 2.58 0.59 7.80
C PRO A 71 2.15 0.45 9.25
N LYS A 72 1.25 1.30 9.70
CA LYS A 72 0.72 1.16 11.05
C LYS A 72 -0.35 0.08 11.12
N LYS A 73 -0.92 -0.30 10.00
CA LYS A 73 -2.01 -1.27 9.97
C LYS A 73 -1.63 -2.60 9.35
N ALA A 74 -0.59 -2.64 8.55
CA ALA A 74 -0.19 -3.85 7.85
C ALA A 74 1.32 -3.92 7.74
N THR A 75 1.83 -5.14 7.65
CA THR A 75 3.26 -5.37 7.48
C THR A 75 3.44 -6.29 6.28
N TYR A 76 4.67 -6.55 5.92
CA TYR A 76 4.96 -7.49 4.85
C TYR A 76 4.32 -8.85 5.15
N GLU A 77 4.44 -9.31 6.39
CA GLU A 77 3.87 -10.60 6.79
C GLU A 77 2.35 -10.64 6.65
N THR A 78 1.70 -9.49 6.84
CA THR A 78 0.26 -9.41 6.65
C THR A 78 -0.08 -9.78 5.21
N PHE A 79 0.71 -9.28 4.27
CA PHE A 79 0.47 -9.54 2.86
C PHE A 79 0.89 -10.96 2.48
N VAL A 80 1.96 -11.48 3.07
CA VAL A 80 2.36 -12.87 2.84
C VAL A 80 1.19 -13.80 3.18
N ALA A 81 0.59 -13.60 4.34
CA ALA A 81 -0.53 -14.44 4.76
C ALA A 81 -1.75 -14.26 3.86
N ALA A 82 -2.02 -13.04 3.44
CA ALA A 82 -3.17 -12.78 2.58
C ALA A 82 -3.01 -13.43 1.21
N PHE A 83 -1.81 -13.39 0.65
CA PHE A 83 -1.56 -14.05 -0.62
C PHE A 83 -1.64 -15.56 -0.49
N GLU A 84 -1.16 -16.10 0.61
CA GLU A 84 -1.22 -17.56 0.82
C GLU A 84 -2.66 -18.05 0.87
N LYS A 85 -3.56 -17.26 1.40
CA LYS A 85 -4.96 -17.64 1.45
C LYS A 85 -5.58 -17.82 0.08
N ILE A 86 -5.05 -17.15 -0.91
CA ILE A 86 -5.58 -17.28 -2.27
C ILE A 86 -4.67 -18.10 -3.17
N GLY A 87 -3.70 -18.79 -2.57
CA GLY A 87 -2.88 -19.74 -3.32
C GLY A 87 -1.60 -19.21 -3.90
N TYR A 88 -1.11 -18.07 -3.42
CA TYR A 88 0.12 -17.49 -3.92
C TYR A 88 1.14 -17.31 -2.81
N LYS A 89 2.39 -17.50 -3.16
CA LYS A 89 3.49 -17.10 -2.29
C LYS A 89 4.08 -15.85 -2.89
N ILE A 90 4.60 -14.97 -2.07
CA ILE A 90 5.20 -13.74 -2.58
C ILE A 90 6.64 -13.60 -2.12
N LYS A 91 7.37 -12.79 -2.85
CA LYS A 91 8.73 -12.53 -2.54
C LYS A 91 8.99 -11.11 -2.99
N LYS A 92 9.76 -10.35 -2.23
CA LYS A 92 10.05 -8.96 -2.59
C LYS A 92 10.82 -8.92 -3.89
N LYS A 93 10.42 -8.00 -4.74
CA LYS A 93 11.04 -7.88 -6.03
C LYS A 93 12.15 -6.85 -6.02
#